data_4c04830907754df8c547100d407e315e
#
_entry.id   4c04830907754df8c547100d407e315e
#
_cell.length_a   1.000
_cell.length_b   1.000
_cell.length_c   1.000
_cell.angle_alpha   90.00
_cell.angle_beta   90.00
_cell.angle_gamma   90.00
#
_symmetry.space_group_name_H-M   'P 1'
#
loop_
_entity.id
_entity.type
_entity.pdbx_description
1 polymer ?
#
loop_
_entity_poly.entity_id
_entity_poly.type
_entity_poly.pdbx_seq_one_letter_code
_entity_poly.pdbx_strand_id
1 'polypeptide(L)'
;MTKSRNMFIGAIAAAALSLPTLALADGHSETVNAGTHAGYAAAATDIATAHAHLHHTLNCLVGPAGSGFDAKELNPCANAGNGAIPDTADAAKKATLESAAAKARQGLASNDLKAAQKDATDAGDLLKKAE
;
A
#
# COMPACT_ATOMS: atom_id res chain seq x y z
N MET A 1 -10.75 -42.29 66.24
CA MET A 1 -9.63 -41.60 65.56
C MET A 1 -10.00 -41.45 64.10
N THR A 2 -10.55 -40.33 63.73
CA THR A 2 -10.99 -40.01 62.34
C THR A 2 -9.99 -39.10 61.73
N LYS A 3 -9.28 -39.56 60.72
CA LYS A 3 -8.24 -38.81 59.99
C LYS A 3 -8.92 -38.02 58.85
N SER A 4 -9.04 -36.69 59.03
CA SER A 4 -9.53 -35.77 58.02
C SER A 4 -8.47 -35.62 56.89
N ARG A 5 -8.85 -35.91 55.64
CA ARG A 5 -8.02 -35.69 54.46
C ARG A 5 -8.45 -34.38 53.82
N ASN A 6 -7.63 -33.35 54.03
CA ASN A 6 -7.81 -32.09 53.33
C ASN A 6 -7.43 -32.25 51.83
N MET A 7 -8.43 -32.11 50.98
CA MET A 7 -8.27 -32.12 49.53
C MET A 7 -8.06 -30.65 49.06
N PHE A 8 -6.85 -30.29 48.76
CA PHE A 8 -6.53 -28.99 48.11
C PHE A 8 -6.93 -29.05 46.64
N ILE A 9 -7.98 -28.36 46.32
CA ILE A 9 -8.36 -28.12 44.89
C ILE A 9 -7.57 -26.93 44.41
N GLY A 10 -6.52 -27.18 43.64
CA GLY A 10 -5.74 -26.13 42.97
C GLY A 10 -6.54 -25.58 41.79
N ALA A 11 -6.93 -24.31 41.88
CA ALA A 11 -7.52 -23.58 40.75
C ALA A 11 -6.43 -23.23 39.75
N ILE A 12 -6.47 -23.86 38.59
CA ILE A 12 -5.60 -23.49 37.45
C ILE A 12 -6.24 -22.26 36.76
N ALA A 13 -5.69 -21.08 36.97
CA ALA A 13 -6.07 -19.91 36.26
C ALA A 13 -5.47 -19.99 34.85
N ALA A 14 -6.30 -20.24 33.82
CA ALA A 14 -5.90 -20.16 32.44
C ALA A 14 -5.80 -18.67 32.04
N ALA A 15 -4.58 -18.16 31.95
CA ALA A 15 -4.33 -16.85 31.38
C ALA A 15 -4.53 -16.93 29.85
N ALA A 16 -5.63 -16.38 29.35
CA ALA A 16 -5.83 -16.22 27.94
C ALA A 16 -4.87 -15.12 27.44
N LEU A 17 -3.80 -15.50 26.75
CA LEU A 17 -2.99 -14.57 25.98
C LEU A 17 -3.83 -14.09 24.77
N SER A 18 -4.41 -12.90 24.88
CA SER A 18 -4.95 -12.20 23.73
C SER A 18 -3.77 -11.70 22.88
N LEU A 19 -3.44 -12.43 21.82
CA LEU A 19 -2.53 -11.94 20.80
C LEU A 19 -3.17 -10.71 20.15
N PRO A 20 -2.44 -9.58 20.01
CA PRO A 20 -2.96 -8.47 19.23
C PRO A 20 -3.16 -8.97 17.79
N THR A 21 -4.38 -8.93 17.30
CA THR A 21 -4.65 -9.07 15.86
C THR A 21 -4.03 -7.85 15.20
N LEU A 22 -2.89 -8.05 14.54
CA LEU A 22 -2.40 -7.05 13.59
C LEU A 22 -3.50 -6.91 12.55
N ALA A 23 -4.20 -5.79 12.56
CA ALA A 23 -5.07 -5.43 11.46
C ALA A 23 -4.15 -5.31 10.24
N LEU A 24 -4.27 -6.26 9.32
CA LEU A 24 -3.58 -6.17 8.04
C LEU A 24 -4.16 -4.93 7.36
N ALA A 25 -3.28 -3.98 7.00
CA ALA A 25 -3.65 -2.92 6.10
C ALA A 25 -4.22 -3.59 4.84
N ASP A 26 -5.37 -3.12 4.36
CA ASP A 26 -6.06 -3.76 3.22
C ASP A 26 -5.60 -3.21 1.86
N GLY A 27 -4.62 -2.31 1.87
CA GLY A 27 -4.10 -1.64 0.69
C GLY A 27 -5.04 -0.60 0.07
N HIS A 28 -6.25 -0.45 0.61
CA HIS A 28 -7.25 0.47 0.03
C HIS A 28 -6.83 1.93 0.15
N SER A 29 -6.40 2.34 1.33
CA SER A 29 -5.97 3.73 1.58
C SER A 29 -4.79 4.13 0.69
N GLU A 30 -3.82 3.25 0.52
CA GLU A 30 -2.68 3.45 -0.38
C GLU A 30 -3.11 3.50 -1.85
N THR A 31 -4.07 2.64 -2.25
CA THR A 31 -4.62 2.62 -3.61
C THR A 31 -5.30 3.95 -3.94
N VAL A 32 -6.14 4.47 -3.06
CA VAL A 32 -6.83 5.77 -3.23
C VAL A 32 -5.81 6.92 -3.31
N ASN A 33 -4.81 6.95 -2.42
CA ASN A 33 -3.77 7.97 -2.44
C ASN A 33 -2.91 7.89 -3.72
N ALA A 34 -2.54 6.68 -4.15
CA ALA A 34 -1.83 6.48 -5.41
C ALA A 34 -2.63 7.01 -6.60
N GLY A 35 -3.95 6.73 -6.65
CA GLY A 35 -4.86 7.24 -7.66
C GLY A 35 -4.94 8.76 -7.69
N THR A 36 -4.99 9.39 -6.52
CA THR A 36 -4.98 10.85 -6.40
C THR A 36 -3.72 11.46 -7.03
N HIS A 37 -2.54 10.90 -6.71
CA HIS A 37 -1.28 11.40 -7.26
C HIS A 37 -1.12 11.07 -8.75
N ALA A 38 -1.63 9.94 -9.23
CA ALA A 38 -1.70 9.66 -10.68
C ALA A 38 -2.54 10.72 -11.40
N GLY A 39 -3.65 11.17 -10.80
CA GLY A 39 -4.46 12.27 -11.31
C GLY A 39 -3.70 13.61 -11.39
N TYR A 40 -2.91 13.92 -10.36
CA TYR A 40 -2.06 15.13 -10.36
C TYR A 40 -0.97 15.05 -11.43
N ALA A 41 -0.36 13.89 -11.63
CA ALA A 41 0.62 13.69 -12.70
C ALA A 41 -0.02 13.86 -14.09
N ALA A 42 -1.23 13.33 -14.29
CA ALA A 42 -1.97 13.47 -15.55
C ALA A 42 -2.35 14.94 -15.86
N ALA A 43 -2.55 15.76 -14.82
CA ALA A 43 -2.89 17.18 -14.94
C ALA A 43 -1.67 18.12 -14.89
N ALA A 44 -0.46 17.60 -14.71
CA ALA A 44 0.76 18.41 -14.59
C ALA A 44 1.03 19.23 -15.85
N THR A 45 1.54 20.44 -15.68
CA THR A 45 1.84 21.35 -16.80
C THR A 45 3.29 21.29 -17.28
N ASP A 46 4.14 20.55 -16.54
CA ASP A 46 5.54 20.32 -16.88
C ASP A 46 5.98 18.90 -16.47
N ILE A 47 7.06 18.44 -17.09
CA ILE A 47 7.54 17.08 -16.91
C ILE A 47 8.07 16.81 -15.48
N ALA A 48 8.66 17.80 -14.83
CA ALA A 48 9.19 17.64 -13.47
C ALA A 48 8.06 17.42 -12.47
N THR A 49 6.98 18.18 -12.59
CA THR A 49 5.76 18.01 -11.77
C THR A 49 5.09 16.67 -12.05
N ALA A 50 5.00 16.25 -13.33
CA ALA A 50 4.46 14.93 -13.69
C ALA A 50 5.28 13.81 -13.06
N HIS A 51 6.60 13.86 -13.15
CA HIS A 51 7.49 12.87 -12.53
C HIS A 51 7.39 12.85 -11.01
N ALA A 52 7.35 14.00 -10.34
CA ALA A 52 7.19 14.05 -8.88
C ALA A 52 5.93 13.29 -8.45
N HIS A 53 4.78 13.55 -9.09
CA HIS A 53 3.54 12.86 -8.73
C HIS A 53 3.51 11.38 -9.17
N LEU A 54 4.20 10.99 -10.23
CA LEU A 54 4.38 9.59 -10.59
C LEU A 54 5.26 8.83 -9.57
N HIS A 55 6.30 9.48 -9.02
CA HIS A 55 7.06 8.91 -7.88
C HIS A 55 6.17 8.74 -6.65
N HIS A 56 5.33 9.72 -6.32
CA HIS A 56 4.39 9.62 -5.21
C HIS A 56 3.40 8.45 -5.41
N THR A 57 2.88 8.29 -6.64
CA THR A 57 2.03 7.16 -7.03
C THR A 57 2.76 5.83 -6.81
N LEU A 58 3.99 5.72 -7.34
CA LEU A 58 4.78 4.50 -7.24
C LEU A 58 5.16 4.17 -5.79
N ASN A 59 5.55 5.18 -4.99
CA ASN A 59 5.88 5.02 -3.58
C ASN A 59 4.69 4.47 -2.78
N CYS A 60 3.46 4.94 -3.03
CA CYS A 60 2.24 4.41 -2.43
C CYS A 60 1.98 2.95 -2.84
N LEU A 61 2.26 2.61 -4.10
CA LEU A 61 1.98 1.26 -4.62
C LEU A 61 2.95 0.22 -4.07
N VAL A 62 4.26 0.51 -4.11
CA VAL A 62 5.29 -0.49 -3.78
C VAL A 62 5.71 -0.47 -2.30
N GLY A 63 5.55 0.68 -1.64
CA GLY A 63 6.00 0.89 -0.26
C GLY A 63 7.52 0.89 -0.09
N PRO A 64 8.02 1.20 1.12
CA PRO A 64 9.45 1.42 1.38
C PRO A 64 10.36 0.22 1.10
N ALA A 65 9.83 -1.00 1.15
CA ALA A 65 10.57 -2.24 0.85
C ALA A 65 10.44 -2.67 -0.62
N GLY A 66 9.60 -2.00 -1.40
CA GLY A 66 9.29 -2.40 -2.77
C GLY A 66 10.31 -1.89 -3.80
N SER A 67 10.47 -2.66 -4.88
CA SER A 67 11.32 -2.26 -6.00
C SER A 67 10.78 -1.01 -6.70
N GLY A 68 11.62 0.00 -6.85
CA GLY A 68 11.27 1.28 -7.45
C GLY A 68 10.77 2.34 -6.45
N PHE A 69 10.79 2.05 -5.14
CA PHE A 69 10.58 3.06 -4.13
C PHE A 69 11.72 4.10 -4.18
N ASP A 70 11.37 5.37 -4.23
CA ASP A 70 12.34 6.46 -4.17
C ASP A 70 12.23 7.21 -2.84
N ALA A 71 13.24 7.01 -1.98
CA ALA A 71 13.30 7.64 -0.66
C ALA A 71 13.61 9.16 -0.70
N LYS A 72 13.99 9.70 -1.87
CA LYS A 72 14.21 11.14 -2.06
C LYS A 72 12.92 11.88 -2.38
N GLU A 73 11.92 11.14 -2.86
CA GLU A 73 10.61 11.66 -3.17
C GLU A 73 9.63 11.41 -2.01
N LEU A 74 8.60 12.24 -1.94
CA LEU A 74 7.56 12.10 -0.92
C LEU A 74 6.90 10.72 -1.02
N ASN A 75 6.68 10.09 0.14
CA ASN A 75 5.76 8.96 0.26
C ASN A 75 4.45 9.44 0.92
N PRO A 76 3.39 9.73 0.16
CA PRO A 76 2.11 10.17 0.73
C PRO A 76 1.44 9.10 1.58
N CYS A 77 1.87 7.84 1.43
CA CYS A 77 1.32 6.67 2.10
C CYS A 77 2.17 6.19 3.28
N ALA A 78 3.12 7.01 3.78
CA ALA A 78 4.07 6.61 4.83
C ALA A 78 3.41 6.09 6.13
N ASN A 79 2.18 6.53 6.42
CA ASN A 79 1.43 6.13 7.61
C ASN A 79 0.20 5.27 7.29
N ALA A 80 0.04 4.83 6.05
CA ALA A 80 -1.13 4.05 5.62
C ALA A 80 -0.88 2.54 5.70
N GLY A 81 0.35 2.10 5.41
CA GLY A 81 0.74 0.70 5.42
C GLY A 81 2.12 0.48 4.82
N ASN A 82 2.32 -0.72 4.26
CA ASN A 82 3.60 -1.12 3.66
C ASN A 82 3.61 -0.91 2.14
N GLY A 83 2.54 -0.40 1.59
CA GLY A 83 2.29 -0.19 0.16
C GLY A 83 1.08 -0.98 -0.32
N ALA A 84 0.33 -0.45 -1.29
CA ALA A 84 -0.90 -1.06 -1.77
C ALA A 84 -0.70 -2.50 -2.28
N ILE A 85 0.41 -2.76 -2.99
CA ILE A 85 0.70 -4.09 -3.54
C ILE A 85 0.98 -5.12 -2.43
N PRO A 86 1.93 -4.90 -1.48
CA PRO A 86 2.18 -5.89 -0.43
C PRO A 86 0.99 -6.07 0.54
N ASP A 87 0.20 -5.01 0.77
CA ASP A 87 -0.90 -5.05 1.73
C ASP A 87 -2.21 -5.59 1.12
N THR A 88 -2.28 -5.79 -0.19
CA THR A 88 -3.43 -6.39 -0.87
C THR A 88 -3.31 -7.92 -0.91
N ALA A 89 -4.29 -8.63 -0.31
CA ALA A 89 -4.34 -10.09 -0.30
C ALA A 89 -4.99 -10.68 -1.56
N ASP A 90 -5.96 -9.99 -2.18
CA ASP A 90 -6.64 -10.43 -3.39
C ASP A 90 -5.69 -10.44 -4.59
N ALA A 91 -5.51 -11.60 -5.22
CA ALA A 91 -4.56 -11.80 -6.30
C ALA A 91 -4.91 -11.01 -7.58
N ALA A 92 -6.21 -10.88 -7.90
CA ALA A 92 -6.65 -10.15 -9.10
C ALA A 92 -6.47 -8.63 -8.90
N LYS A 93 -6.82 -8.12 -7.72
CA LYS A 93 -6.57 -6.74 -7.33
C LYS A 93 -5.07 -6.44 -7.33
N LYS A 94 -4.24 -7.29 -6.73
CA LYS A 94 -2.78 -7.16 -6.73
C LYS A 94 -2.21 -7.06 -8.15
N ALA A 95 -2.62 -7.93 -9.07
CA ALA A 95 -2.19 -7.88 -10.47
C ALA A 95 -2.57 -6.55 -11.15
N THR A 96 -3.73 -5.98 -10.82
CA THR A 96 -4.14 -4.67 -11.31
C THR A 96 -3.25 -3.56 -10.76
N LEU A 97 -2.91 -3.60 -9.46
CA LEU A 97 -1.99 -2.65 -8.83
C LEU A 97 -0.57 -2.75 -9.40
N GLU A 98 -0.09 -3.95 -9.69
CA GLU A 98 1.20 -4.17 -10.36
C GLU A 98 1.21 -3.57 -11.78
N SER A 99 0.10 -3.69 -12.50
CA SER A 99 -0.07 -3.05 -13.82
C SER A 99 -0.05 -1.52 -13.71
N ALA A 100 -0.69 -0.95 -12.69
CA ALA A 100 -0.64 0.49 -12.42
C ALA A 100 0.80 0.95 -12.10
N ALA A 101 1.54 0.19 -11.29
CA ALA A 101 2.95 0.47 -11.00
C ALA A 101 3.81 0.43 -12.27
N ALA A 102 3.55 -0.51 -13.19
CA ALA A 102 4.24 -0.56 -14.48
C ALA A 102 3.98 0.70 -15.31
N LYS A 103 2.74 1.20 -15.33
CA LYS A 103 2.39 2.46 -15.99
C LYS A 103 3.09 3.66 -15.36
N ALA A 104 3.12 3.74 -14.04
CA ALA A 104 3.85 4.81 -13.36
C ALA A 104 5.34 4.81 -13.73
N ARG A 105 5.97 3.63 -13.80
CA ARG A 105 7.38 3.51 -14.24
C ARG A 105 7.58 3.92 -15.70
N GLN A 106 6.64 3.60 -16.61
CA GLN A 106 6.70 4.04 -18.00
C GLN A 106 6.67 5.57 -18.11
N GLY A 107 5.75 6.21 -17.38
CA GLY A 107 5.67 7.66 -17.33
C GLY A 107 6.95 8.31 -16.78
N LEU A 108 7.56 7.73 -15.73
CA LEU A 108 8.83 8.19 -15.17
C LEU A 108 10.00 8.04 -16.14
N ALA A 109 9.97 7.07 -17.02
CA ALA A 109 11.01 6.86 -18.04
C ALA A 109 10.88 7.79 -19.25
N SER A 110 9.74 8.48 -19.40
CA SER A 110 9.48 9.38 -20.53
C SER A 110 9.96 10.80 -20.22
N ASN A 111 10.64 11.43 -21.16
CA ASN A 111 10.95 12.87 -21.12
C ASN A 111 9.88 13.71 -21.85
N ASP A 112 8.88 13.08 -22.44
CA ASP A 112 7.76 13.76 -23.09
C ASP A 112 6.58 13.93 -22.12
N LEU A 113 6.15 15.15 -21.90
CA LEU A 113 5.08 15.46 -20.95
C LEU A 113 3.77 14.73 -21.30
N LYS A 114 3.39 14.70 -22.58
CA LYS A 114 2.13 14.07 -23.00
C LYS A 114 2.16 12.57 -22.83
N ALA A 115 3.31 11.93 -23.08
CA ALA A 115 3.49 10.52 -22.84
C ALA A 115 3.42 10.20 -21.32
N ALA A 116 4.11 10.98 -20.49
CA ALA A 116 4.04 10.82 -19.04
C ALA A 116 2.61 11.04 -18.50
N GLN A 117 1.90 12.06 -18.97
CA GLN A 117 0.49 12.32 -18.63
C GLN A 117 -0.43 11.16 -19.03
N LYS A 118 -0.20 10.59 -20.23
CA LYS A 118 -0.98 9.43 -20.68
C LYS A 118 -0.75 8.21 -19.78
N ASP A 119 0.49 7.90 -19.46
CA ASP A 119 0.81 6.78 -18.58
C ASP A 119 0.27 7.01 -17.16
N ALA A 120 0.28 8.25 -16.67
CA ALA A 120 -0.35 8.62 -15.42
C ALA A 120 -1.87 8.42 -15.44
N THR A 121 -2.53 8.77 -16.55
CA THR A 121 -3.98 8.51 -16.74
C THR A 121 -4.27 7.02 -16.75
N ASP A 122 -3.49 6.24 -17.52
CA ASP A 122 -3.64 4.79 -17.58
C ASP A 122 -3.44 4.14 -16.18
N ALA A 123 -2.46 4.63 -15.40
CA ALA A 123 -2.25 4.20 -14.02
C ALA A 123 -3.45 4.54 -13.13
N GLY A 124 -3.96 5.76 -13.21
CA GLY A 124 -5.14 6.20 -12.45
C GLY A 124 -6.39 5.38 -12.74
N ASP A 125 -6.63 5.04 -14.02
CA ASP A 125 -7.76 4.19 -14.42
C ASP A 125 -7.65 2.76 -13.86
N LEU A 126 -6.43 2.20 -13.80
CA LEU A 126 -6.18 0.91 -13.17
C LEU A 126 -6.39 0.97 -11.66
N LEU A 127 -5.91 2.03 -11.02
CA LEU A 127 -6.08 2.23 -9.57
C LEU A 127 -7.55 2.34 -9.19
N LYS A 128 -8.34 3.09 -9.96
CA LYS A 128 -9.78 3.18 -9.75
C LYS A 128 -10.52 1.84 -9.88
N LYS A 129 -10.03 0.93 -10.72
CA LYS A 129 -10.57 -0.43 -10.82
C LYS A 129 -10.16 -1.32 -9.63
N ALA A 130 -9.08 -0.97 -8.95
CA ALA A 130 -8.55 -1.70 -7.80
C ALA A 130 -9.07 -1.17 -6.45
N GLU A 131 -9.81 -0.07 -6.39
CA GLU A 131 -10.49 0.40 -5.18
C GLU A 131 -11.64 -0.56 -4.79
#